data_209d7c79f470ed532bdc32fd4930028f
#
_entry.id   209d7c79f470ed532bdc32fd4930028f
#
_cell.length_a   1.000
_cell.length_b   1.000
_cell.length_c   1.000
_cell.angle_alpha   90.00
_cell.angle_beta   90.00
_cell.angle_gamma   90.00
#
_symmetry.space_group_name_H-M   'P 1'
#
loop_
_entity.id
_entity.type
_entity.pdbx_description
1 polymer ?
#
loop_
_entity_poly.entity_id
_entity_poly.type
_entity_poly.pdbx_seq_one_letter_code
_entity_poly.pdbx_strand_id
1 'polypeptide(L)'
;MTRDEKIWSSIKFTLLLCFSVAFLYILLCKYVTPIPVSITGNAVTEINDAEAILEDQKQMSEKLITLKKDIDSLNFEIQQTQRISEIKDRMTQLQDNYPKHSYDPKYVYCMRAFKTIQDYFDIKQKLYWTTKNTEDRKKILEEMKTKIK
;
A
#
# COMPACT_ATOMS: atom_id res chain seq x y z
N MET A 1 42.37 -62.57 -23.06
CA MET A 1 41.48 -61.59 -23.66
C MET A 1 42.00 -61.27 -25.01
N THR A 2 41.31 -61.69 -26.03
CA THR A 2 41.64 -61.37 -27.43
C THR A 2 41.38 -59.90 -27.74
N ARG A 3 42.11 -59.43 -28.73
CA ARG A 3 42.03 -57.97 -29.15
C ARG A 3 40.61 -57.59 -29.49
N ASP A 4 39.83 -58.53 -30.01
CA ASP A 4 38.45 -58.34 -30.43
C ASP A 4 37.51 -58.20 -29.21
N GLU A 5 37.74 -58.90 -28.09
CA GLU A 5 36.97 -58.79 -26.87
C GLU A 5 37.11 -57.41 -26.21
N LYS A 6 38.33 -56.80 -26.27
CA LYS A 6 38.54 -55.44 -25.77
C LYS A 6 37.78 -54.40 -26.60
N ILE A 7 37.81 -54.56 -27.93
CA ILE A 7 37.10 -53.68 -28.84
C ILE A 7 35.59 -53.78 -28.64
N TRP A 8 35.06 -54.98 -28.51
CA TRP A 8 33.62 -55.21 -28.22
C TRP A 8 33.18 -54.64 -26.85
N SER A 9 34.00 -54.80 -25.84
CA SER A 9 33.75 -54.25 -24.51
C SER A 9 33.74 -52.71 -24.54
N SER A 10 34.69 -52.11 -25.26
CA SER A 10 34.75 -50.63 -25.43
C SER A 10 33.53 -50.09 -26.17
N ILE A 11 33.11 -50.79 -27.23
CA ILE A 11 31.90 -50.37 -27.99
C ILE A 11 30.65 -50.47 -27.13
N LYS A 12 30.47 -51.55 -26.36
CA LYS A 12 29.33 -51.70 -25.44
C LYS A 12 29.30 -50.57 -24.39
N PHE A 13 30.45 -50.23 -23.81
CA PHE A 13 30.56 -49.17 -22.82
C PHE A 13 30.22 -47.81 -23.41
N THR A 14 30.74 -47.48 -24.60
CA THR A 14 30.45 -46.22 -25.29
C THR A 14 28.97 -46.11 -25.63
N LEU A 15 28.34 -47.16 -26.10
CA LEU A 15 26.93 -47.21 -26.43
C LEU A 15 26.05 -47.03 -25.21
N LEU A 16 26.41 -47.68 -24.08
CA LEU A 16 25.70 -47.54 -22.79
C LEU A 16 25.85 -46.10 -22.26
N LEU A 17 27.02 -45.49 -22.39
CA LEU A 17 27.25 -44.10 -21.99
C LEU A 17 26.41 -43.12 -22.82
N CYS A 18 26.38 -43.29 -24.15
CA CYS A 18 25.54 -42.48 -25.03
C CYS A 18 24.04 -42.61 -24.66
N PHE A 19 23.58 -43.83 -24.35
CA PHE A 19 22.20 -44.06 -23.95
C PHE A 19 21.86 -43.36 -22.62
N SER A 20 22.78 -43.43 -21.65
CA SER A 20 22.66 -42.78 -20.35
C SER A 20 22.56 -41.25 -20.50
N VAL A 21 23.43 -40.64 -21.32
CA VAL A 21 23.41 -39.19 -21.57
C VAL A 21 22.11 -38.76 -22.27
N ALA A 22 21.68 -39.53 -23.29
CA ALA A 22 20.44 -39.27 -24.00
C ALA A 22 19.22 -39.37 -23.07
N PHE A 23 19.21 -40.36 -22.17
CA PHE A 23 18.15 -40.50 -21.20
C PHE A 23 18.10 -39.36 -20.19
N LEU A 24 19.26 -38.92 -19.66
CA LEU A 24 19.35 -37.74 -18.80
C LEU A 24 18.90 -36.46 -19.52
N TYR A 25 19.25 -36.32 -20.77
CA TYR A 25 18.82 -35.18 -21.59
C TYR A 25 17.29 -35.14 -21.74
N ILE A 26 16.66 -36.27 -22.03
CA ILE A 26 15.19 -36.42 -22.13
C ILE A 26 14.53 -36.10 -20.79
N LEU A 27 15.08 -36.58 -19.67
CA LEU A 27 14.58 -36.31 -18.33
C LEU A 27 14.67 -34.82 -18.02
N LEU A 28 15.81 -34.17 -18.28
CA LEU A 28 15.99 -32.76 -18.09
C LEU A 28 15.01 -31.92 -18.95
N CYS A 29 14.89 -32.26 -20.22
CA CYS A 29 13.95 -31.58 -21.11
C CYS A 29 12.48 -31.77 -20.70
N LYS A 30 12.10 -32.93 -20.18
CA LYS A 30 10.71 -33.24 -19.86
C LYS A 30 10.29 -32.76 -18.46
N TYR A 31 11.22 -32.76 -17.47
CA TYR A 31 10.89 -32.46 -16.07
C TYR A 31 11.45 -31.14 -15.57
N VAL A 32 12.52 -30.62 -16.16
CA VAL A 32 13.14 -29.37 -15.71
C VAL A 32 12.78 -28.18 -16.61
N THR A 33 12.37 -28.41 -17.86
CA THR A 33 12.05 -27.36 -18.83
C THR A 33 10.63 -27.28 -19.36
N PRO A 34 9.57 -27.53 -18.61
CA PRO A 34 8.36 -26.82 -18.91
C PRO A 34 8.14 -25.76 -17.81
N ILE A 35 8.88 -24.66 -17.88
CA ILE A 35 8.30 -23.40 -17.39
C ILE A 35 7.27 -23.05 -18.45
N PRO A 36 5.97 -23.28 -18.19
CA PRO A 36 4.98 -22.97 -19.20
C PRO A 36 5.07 -21.45 -19.46
N VAL A 37 5.21 -21.07 -20.72
CA VAL A 37 5.24 -19.67 -21.17
C VAL A 37 4.03 -18.89 -20.65
N SER A 38 2.92 -19.59 -20.34
CA SER A 38 1.75 -19.05 -19.65
C SER A 38 2.03 -18.52 -18.23
N ILE A 39 2.97 -19.09 -17.49
CA ILE A 39 3.33 -18.58 -16.14
C ILE A 39 4.10 -17.29 -16.26
N THR A 40 4.95 -17.13 -17.26
CA THR A 40 5.72 -15.89 -17.45
C THR A 40 4.82 -14.74 -17.87
N GLY A 41 3.79 -14.97 -18.69
CA GLY A 41 2.80 -13.96 -19.06
C GLY A 41 1.96 -13.51 -17.88
N ASN A 42 1.51 -14.44 -17.04
CA ASN A 42 0.73 -14.12 -15.85
C ASN A 42 1.58 -13.40 -14.78
N ALA A 43 2.84 -13.81 -14.60
CA ALA A 43 3.74 -13.15 -13.66
C ALA A 43 4.06 -11.70 -14.07
N VAL A 44 4.22 -11.41 -15.35
CA VAL A 44 4.44 -10.04 -15.84
C VAL A 44 3.20 -9.18 -15.63
N THR A 45 1.99 -9.71 -15.89
CA THR A 45 0.75 -8.98 -15.60
C THR A 45 0.56 -8.73 -14.10
N GLU A 46 0.83 -9.72 -13.26
CA GLU A 46 0.76 -9.57 -11.81
C GLU A 46 1.77 -8.53 -11.27
N ILE A 47 2.97 -8.47 -11.85
CA ILE A 47 3.98 -7.45 -11.49
C ILE A 47 3.49 -6.06 -11.89
N ASN A 48 3.01 -5.89 -13.12
CA ASN A 48 2.49 -4.60 -13.59
C ASN A 48 1.29 -4.13 -12.78
N ASP A 49 0.38 -5.04 -12.42
CA ASP A 49 -0.76 -4.73 -11.55
C ASP A 49 -0.30 -4.33 -10.13
N ALA A 50 0.72 -5.01 -9.61
CA ALA A 50 1.30 -4.66 -8.30
C ALA A 50 2.01 -3.30 -8.33
N GLU A 51 2.72 -2.97 -9.39
CA GLU A 51 3.36 -1.66 -9.59
C GLU A 51 2.30 -0.54 -9.70
N ALA A 52 1.23 -0.77 -10.44
CA ALA A 52 0.13 0.19 -10.55
C ALA A 52 -0.53 0.46 -9.19
N ILE A 53 -0.77 -0.59 -8.39
CA ILE A 53 -1.32 -0.46 -7.04
C ILE A 53 -0.35 0.29 -6.12
N LEU A 54 0.94 0.01 -6.20
CA LEU A 54 1.96 0.66 -5.39
C LEU A 54 2.05 2.17 -5.70
N GLU A 55 2.00 2.53 -6.97
CA GLU A 55 2.00 3.94 -7.38
C GLU A 55 0.74 4.68 -6.90
N ASP A 56 -0.43 4.05 -6.99
CA ASP A 56 -1.69 4.61 -6.48
C ASP A 56 -1.64 4.79 -4.95
N GLN A 57 -1.12 3.81 -4.21
CA GLN A 57 -0.91 3.91 -2.77
C GLN A 57 0.07 5.03 -2.40
N LYS A 58 1.13 5.21 -3.18
CA LYS A 58 2.10 6.29 -2.98
C LYS A 58 1.47 7.66 -3.17
N GLN A 59 0.75 7.86 -4.27
CA GLN A 59 0.03 9.11 -4.54
C GLN A 59 -0.98 9.41 -3.44
N MET A 60 -1.69 8.40 -2.95
CA MET A 60 -2.62 8.53 -1.85
C MET A 60 -1.92 8.93 -0.54
N SER A 61 -0.80 8.30 -0.23
CA SER A 61 0.02 8.64 0.95
C SER A 61 0.50 10.09 0.90
N GLU A 62 0.95 10.56 -0.25
CA GLU A 62 1.37 11.95 -0.44
C GLU A 62 0.21 12.94 -0.22
N LYS A 63 -0.99 12.62 -0.71
CA LYS A 63 -2.20 13.43 -0.46
C LYS A 63 -2.57 13.46 1.01
N LEU A 64 -2.47 12.32 1.71
CA LEU A 64 -2.73 12.24 3.15
C LEU A 64 -1.71 13.03 3.97
N ILE A 65 -0.43 12.98 3.62
CA ILE A 65 0.63 13.77 4.27
C ILE A 65 0.38 15.27 4.08
N THR A 66 0.00 15.68 2.87
CA THR A 66 -0.32 17.08 2.57
C THR A 66 -1.54 17.52 3.37
N LEU A 67 -2.60 16.72 3.38
CA LEU A 67 -3.81 16.99 4.16
C LEU A 67 -3.50 17.12 5.65
N LYS A 68 -2.65 16.24 6.20
CA LYS A 68 -2.20 16.34 7.59
C LYS A 68 -1.48 17.66 7.86
N LYS A 69 -0.57 18.08 6.99
CA LYS A 69 0.14 19.38 7.13
C LYS A 69 -0.83 20.55 7.10
N ASP A 70 -1.84 20.51 6.22
CA ASP A 70 -2.86 21.54 6.14
C ASP A 70 -3.67 21.61 7.44
N ILE A 71 -4.07 20.46 8.01
CA ILE A 71 -4.75 20.38 9.31
C ILE A 71 -3.84 20.88 10.45
N ASP A 72 -2.55 20.54 10.44
CA ASP A 72 -1.60 21.01 11.47
C ASP A 72 -1.45 22.52 11.48
N SER A 73 -1.45 23.15 10.30
CA SER A 73 -1.36 24.60 10.14
C SER A 73 -2.69 25.34 10.37
N LEU A 74 -3.80 24.61 10.57
CA LEU A 74 -5.12 25.18 10.69
C LEU A 74 -5.31 25.77 12.10
N ASN A 75 -5.70 27.05 12.13
CA ASN A 75 -6.26 27.70 13.31
C ASN A 75 -7.79 27.81 13.11
N PHE A 76 -8.59 27.26 14.03
CA PHE A 76 -10.06 27.20 13.92
C PHE A 76 -10.75 28.55 14.24
N GLU A 77 -10.07 29.66 14.06
CA GLU A 77 -10.67 30.99 14.18
C GLU A 77 -11.64 31.27 13.03
N ILE A 78 -12.57 32.21 13.28
CA ILE A 78 -13.63 32.60 12.31
C ILE A 78 -13.06 33.00 10.94
N GLN A 79 -11.88 33.63 10.93
CA GLN A 79 -11.21 34.09 9.71
C GLN A 79 -10.69 32.93 8.79
N GLN A 80 -10.70 31.70 9.26
CA GLN A 80 -10.22 30.53 8.48
C GLN A 80 -11.34 29.59 8.04
N THR A 81 -12.59 30.04 8.07
CA THR A 81 -13.75 29.22 7.67
C THR A 81 -13.59 28.64 6.26
N GLN A 82 -13.04 29.44 5.33
CA GLN A 82 -12.80 28.99 3.96
C GLN A 82 -11.77 27.85 3.92
N ARG A 83 -10.66 27.96 4.65
CA ARG A 83 -9.65 26.89 4.73
C ARG A 83 -10.19 25.61 5.36
N ILE A 84 -11.07 25.73 6.37
CA ILE A 84 -11.75 24.60 6.98
C ILE A 84 -12.65 23.89 5.96
N SER A 85 -13.40 24.67 5.13
CA SER A 85 -14.21 24.12 4.05
C SER A 85 -13.35 23.41 3.00
N GLU A 86 -12.27 24.04 2.55
CA GLU A 86 -11.35 23.45 1.57
C GLU A 86 -10.74 22.11 2.07
N ILE A 87 -10.38 22.02 3.35
CA ILE A 87 -9.87 20.78 3.94
C ILE A 87 -10.97 19.73 3.97
N LYS A 88 -12.20 20.08 4.35
CA LYS A 88 -13.35 19.14 4.34
C LYS A 88 -13.66 18.66 2.92
N ASP A 89 -13.63 19.54 1.93
CA ASP A 89 -13.86 19.17 0.53
C ASP A 89 -12.80 18.20 0.02
N ARG A 90 -11.53 18.43 0.36
CA ARG A 90 -10.44 17.48 0.04
C ARG A 90 -10.61 16.14 0.75
N MET A 91 -11.06 16.14 2.00
CA MET A 91 -11.38 14.92 2.74
C MET A 91 -12.51 14.16 2.05
N THR A 92 -13.56 14.82 1.62
CA THR A 92 -14.68 14.22 0.89
C THR A 92 -14.22 13.65 -0.45
N GLN A 93 -13.42 14.38 -1.22
CA GLN A 93 -12.86 13.90 -2.48
C GLN A 93 -11.98 12.64 -2.30
N LEU A 94 -11.19 12.60 -1.23
CA LEU A 94 -10.43 11.40 -0.89
C LEU A 94 -11.36 10.26 -0.51
N GLN A 95 -12.38 10.52 0.29
CA GLN A 95 -13.36 9.52 0.69
C GLN A 95 -14.11 8.95 -0.51
N ASP A 96 -14.52 9.76 -1.47
CA ASP A 96 -15.28 9.32 -2.66
C ASP A 96 -14.44 8.46 -3.63
N ASN A 97 -13.12 8.60 -3.58
CA ASN A 97 -12.22 7.73 -4.36
C ASN A 97 -12.04 6.35 -3.73
N TYR A 98 -12.32 6.17 -2.42
CA TYR A 98 -12.15 4.91 -1.71
C TYR A 98 -13.18 3.81 -2.01
N PRO A 99 -14.47 4.07 -2.26
CA PRO A 99 -15.46 3.01 -2.49
C PRO A 99 -15.10 2.11 -3.66
N LYS A 100 -14.32 2.61 -4.62
CA LYS A 100 -13.84 1.81 -5.76
C LYS A 100 -12.90 0.69 -5.33
N HIS A 101 -12.25 0.81 -4.17
CA HIS A 101 -11.23 -0.11 -3.66
C HIS A 101 -11.57 -0.69 -2.28
N SER A 102 -12.77 -0.42 -1.75
CA SER A 102 -13.14 -0.75 -0.36
C SER A 102 -13.11 -2.24 -0.04
N TYR A 103 -13.23 -3.09 -1.05
CA TYR A 103 -13.19 -4.56 -0.90
C TYR A 103 -11.81 -5.17 -1.16
N ASP A 104 -10.83 -4.37 -1.60
CA ASP A 104 -9.48 -4.87 -1.86
C ASP A 104 -8.62 -4.74 -0.59
N PRO A 105 -8.15 -5.86 0.00
CA PRO A 105 -7.30 -5.83 1.19
C PRO A 105 -6.02 -5.04 1.00
N LYS A 106 -5.57 -4.81 -0.24
CA LYS A 106 -4.39 -4.01 -0.56
C LYS A 106 -4.56 -2.53 -0.18
N TYR A 107 -5.78 -2.01 -0.14
CA TYR A 107 -6.08 -0.61 0.21
C TYR A 107 -6.48 -0.38 1.67
N VAL A 108 -6.58 -1.44 2.49
CA VAL A 108 -6.99 -1.34 3.91
C VAL A 108 -6.11 -0.37 4.70
N TYR A 109 -4.81 -0.34 4.41
CA TYR A 109 -3.88 0.57 5.08
C TYR A 109 -4.21 2.04 4.80
N CYS A 110 -4.43 2.39 3.54
CA CYS A 110 -4.79 3.74 3.13
C CYS A 110 -6.13 4.19 3.73
N MET A 111 -7.11 3.29 3.81
CA MET A 111 -8.40 3.54 4.44
C MET A 111 -8.26 3.84 5.93
N ARG A 112 -7.45 3.05 6.64
CA ARG A 112 -7.18 3.30 8.07
C ARG A 112 -6.44 4.61 8.29
N ALA A 113 -5.44 4.90 7.48
CA ALA A 113 -4.69 6.15 7.55
C ALA A 113 -5.60 7.36 7.32
N PHE A 114 -6.49 7.30 6.32
CA PHE A 114 -7.49 8.35 6.08
C PHE A 114 -8.40 8.54 7.29
N LYS A 115 -8.98 7.47 7.82
CA LYS A 115 -9.84 7.55 9.01
C LYS A 115 -9.11 8.18 10.20
N THR A 116 -7.85 7.83 10.41
CA THR A 116 -7.03 8.42 11.48
C THR A 116 -6.86 9.93 11.29
N ILE A 117 -6.66 10.39 10.06
CA ILE A 117 -6.54 11.83 9.76
C ILE A 117 -7.88 12.54 9.95
N GLN A 118 -8.99 11.92 9.58
CA GLN A 118 -10.33 12.43 9.82
C GLN A 118 -10.59 12.58 11.32
N ASP A 119 -10.35 11.54 12.11
CA ASP A 119 -10.49 11.57 13.56
C ASP A 119 -9.59 12.65 14.19
N TYR A 120 -8.37 12.81 13.68
CA TYR A 120 -7.44 13.86 14.12
C TYR A 120 -8.00 15.27 13.86
N PHE A 121 -8.55 15.53 12.69
CA PHE A 121 -9.21 16.80 12.37
C PHE A 121 -10.37 17.08 13.32
N ASP A 122 -11.26 16.10 13.54
CA ASP A 122 -12.42 16.25 14.41
C ASP A 122 -12.02 16.50 15.88
N ILE A 123 -11.00 15.81 16.36
CA ILE A 123 -10.48 16.02 17.71
C ILE A 123 -9.89 17.43 17.84
N LYS A 124 -9.09 17.86 16.88
CA LYS A 124 -8.47 19.18 16.89
C LYS A 124 -9.54 20.30 16.86
N GLN A 125 -10.58 20.14 16.06
CA GLN A 125 -11.70 21.04 16.00
C GLN A 125 -12.48 21.09 17.33
N LYS A 126 -12.79 19.94 17.90
CA LYS A 126 -13.48 19.84 19.21
C LYS A 126 -12.65 20.45 20.33
N LEU A 127 -11.36 20.18 20.35
CA LEU A 127 -10.45 20.75 21.36
C LEU A 127 -10.44 22.27 21.31
N TYR A 128 -10.34 22.85 20.13
CA TYR A 128 -10.39 24.31 19.95
C TYR A 128 -11.68 24.91 20.52
N TRP A 129 -12.84 24.38 20.14
CA TRP A 129 -14.12 24.89 20.61
C TRP A 129 -14.31 24.71 22.11
N THR A 130 -13.86 23.59 22.66
CA THR A 130 -13.94 23.34 24.11
C THR A 130 -13.04 24.30 24.89
N THR A 131 -11.84 24.55 24.42
CA THR A 131 -10.91 25.51 25.06
C THR A 131 -11.50 26.92 25.01
N LYS A 132 -11.98 27.35 23.86
CA LYS A 132 -12.61 28.66 23.70
C LYS A 132 -13.82 28.85 24.60
N ASN A 133 -14.74 27.89 24.63
CA ASN A 133 -15.90 27.94 25.51
C ASN A 133 -15.50 28.00 26.99
N THR A 134 -14.41 27.32 27.37
CA THR A 134 -13.92 27.34 28.74
C THR A 134 -13.33 28.70 29.10
N GLU A 135 -12.60 29.34 28.21
CA GLU A 135 -12.07 30.69 28.39
C GLU A 135 -13.17 31.76 28.48
N ASP A 136 -14.18 31.67 27.61
CA ASP A 136 -15.33 32.59 27.63
C ASP A 136 -16.11 32.45 28.95
N ARG A 137 -16.34 31.23 29.43
CA ARG A 137 -16.99 31.01 30.72
C ARG A 137 -16.17 31.55 31.90
N LYS A 138 -14.82 31.40 31.86
CA LYS A 138 -13.94 31.99 32.89
C LYS A 138 -14.05 33.50 32.90
N LYS A 139 -14.06 34.20 31.76
CA LYS A 139 -14.24 35.65 31.65
C LYS A 139 -15.57 36.10 32.25
N ILE A 140 -16.67 35.43 31.89
CA ILE A 140 -18.00 35.75 32.45
C ILE A 140 -17.99 35.58 33.97
N LEU A 141 -17.36 34.54 34.50
CA LEU A 141 -17.29 34.31 35.92
C LEU A 141 -16.45 35.38 36.65
N GLU A 142 -15.38 35.84 36.06
CA GLU A 142 -14.58 36.98 36.60
C GLU A 142 -15.37 38.28 36.58
N GLU A 143 -16.08 38.56 35.48
CA GLU A 143 -16.95 39.73 35.42
C GLU A 143 -18.09 39.72 36.45
N MET A 144 -18.69 38.56 36.70
CA MET A 144 -19.69 38.43 37.76
C MET A 144 -19.09 38.63 39.15
N LYS A 145 -17.90 38.10 39.43
CA LYS A 145 -17.20 38.33 40.72
C LYS A 145 -16.89 39.79 40.98
N THR A 146 -16.53 40.55 39.94
CA THR A 146 -16.25 41.99 40.07
C THR A 146 -17.50 42.84 40.31
N LYS A 147 -18.67 42.39 39.81
CA LYS A 147 -19.97 43.09 40.03
C LYS A 147 -20.58 42.84 41.38
N ILE A 148 -20.15 41.78 42.11
CA ILE A 148 -20.65 41.44 43.43
C ILE A 148 -19.83 42.11 44.54
N LYS A 149 -18.69 42.64 44.25
CA LYS A 149 -17.88 43.49 45.15
C LYS A 149 -18.29 44.93 45.08
#